data_f67b4df0f6f57a3ec688219d830f4f3c
#
_entry.id   f67b4df0f6f57a3ec688219d830f4f3c
#
_cell.length_a   1.000
_cell.length_b   1.000
_cell.length_c   1.000
_cell.angle_alpha   90.00
_cell.angle_beta   90.00
_cell.angle_gamma   90.00
#
_symmetry.space_group_name_H-M   'P 1'
#
loop_
_entity.id
_entity.type
_entity.pdbx_description
1 polymer ?
#
loop_
_entity_poly.entity_id
_entity_poly.type
_entity_poly.pdbx_seq_one_letter_code
_entity_poly.pdbx_strand_id
1 'polypeptide(L)'
;MKDIEQIYRNNFGISFYWKEGNEIIADKIQLLFKQMGFYFSIQELNEFHDLIENCVTDHNGYDTSGVKRVFNKFLLKTPYVALDLEISPVELNSIKDLVEGSLFRLNLNEYIYGSGMN
;
A
#
# COMPACT_ATOMS: atom_id res chain seq x y z
N MET A 1 -24.47 -10.95 4.48
CA MET A 1 -23.30 -10.80 5.35
C MET A 1 -22.10 -10.34 4.54
N LYS A 2 -21.39 -9.34 5.02
CA LYS A 2 -20.19 -8.85 4.34
C LYS A 2 -19.03 -9.78 4.62
N ASP A 3 -18.20 -9.96 3.61
CA ASP A 3 -16.99 -10.77 3.69
C ASP A 3 -15.90 -10.03 2.95
N ILE A 4 -14.71 -10.61 2.90
CA ILE A 4 -13.59 -9.98 2.20
C ILE A 4 -13.08 -10.87 1.07
N GLU A 5 -12.56 -10.20 0.04
CA GLU A 5 -11.79 -10.84 -1.03
C GLU A 5 -10.35 -10.39 -0.86
N GLN A 6 -9.52 -11.24 -0.28
CA GLN A 6 -8.14 -10.89 0.00
C GLN A 6 -7.36 -10.68 -1.29
N ILE A 7 -6.58 -9.61 -1.33
CA ILE A 7 -5.68 -9.32 -2.45
C ILE A 7 -4.27 -9.79 -2.08
N TYR A 8 -3.74 -9.29 -0.97
CA TYR A 8 -2.39 -9.64 -0.54
C TYR A 8 -2.27 -9.45 0.97
N ARG A 9 -1.35 -10.18 1.56
CA ARG A 9 -1.12 -10.13 3.00
C ARG A 9 0.36 -10.41 3.28
N ASN A 10 0.90 -9.69 4.25
CA ASN A 10 2.20 -10.00 4.81
C ASN A 10 2.11 -9.91 6.33
N ASN A 11 3.24 -9.97 7.03
CA ASN A 11 3.24 -9.92 8.49
C ASN A 11 2.84 -8.54 9.04
N PHE A 12 2.81 -7.54 8.21
CA PHE A 12 2.55 -6.16 8.61
C PHE A 12 1.11 -5.74 8.37
N GLY A 13 0.47 -6.25 7.35
CA GLY A 13 -0.87 -5.84 7.00
C GLY A 13 -1.54 -6.67 5.92
N ILE A 14 -2.68 -6.20 5.46
CA ILE A 14 -3.50 -6.91 4.50
C ILE A 14 -4.19 -5.90 3.57
N SER A 15 -4.36 -6.30 2.32
CA SER A 15 -5.22 -5.57 1.39
C SER A 15 -6.35 -6.49 0.91
N PHE A 16 -7.52 -5.91 0.73
CA PHE A 16 -8.68 -6.69 0.33
C PHE A 16 -9.78 -5.80 -0.22
N TYR A 17 -10.73 -6.44 -0.91
CA TYR A 17 -12.01 -5.84 -1.25
C TYR A 17 -13.08 -6.35 -0.29
N TRP A 18 -14.01 -5.49 0.06
CA TRP A 18 -15.25 -5.94 0.69
C TRP A 18 -16.13 -6.60 -0.37
N LYS A 19 -16.80 -7.68 0.00
CA LYS A 19 -17.74 -8.34 -0.88
C LYS A 19 -18.97 -8.79 -0.12
N GLU A 20 -20.05 -8.99 -0.84
CA GLU A 20 -21.28 -9.55 -0.31
C GLU A 20 -21.74 -10.64 -1.27
N GLY A 21 -21.86 -11.87 -0.77
CA GLY A 21 -22.01 -13.00 -1.64
C GLY A 21 -20.77 -13.14 -2.52
N ASN A 22 -20.98 -13.15 -3.83
CA ASN A 22 -19.87 -13.24 -4.79
C ASN A 22 -19.51 -11.89 -5.42
N GLU A 23 -20.11 -10.81 -4.95
CA GLU A 23 -19.92 -9.51 -5.57
C GLU A 23 -19.04 -8.60 -4.73
N ILE A 24 -18.12 -7.91 -5.41
CA ILE A 24 -17.33 -6.84 -4.82
C ILE A 24 -18.27 -5.65 -4.61
N ILE A 25 -18.43 -5.20 -3.37
CA ILE A 25 -19.39 -4.15 -3.06
C ILE A 25 -18.76 -2.76 -3.01
N ALA A 26 -17.44 -2.66 -3.18
CA ALA A 26 -16.75 -1.38 -3.25
C ALA A 26 -15.67 -1.47 -4.30
N ASP A 27 -15.49 -0.37 -5.03
CA ASP A 27 -14.47 -0.29 -6.06
C ASP A 27 -13.12 0.17 -5.51
N LYS A 28 -13.04 0.37 -4.20
CA LYS A 28 -11.80 0.77 -3.54
C LYS A 28 -11.23 -0.36 -2.72
N ILE A 29 -9.91 -0.39 -2.67
CA ILE A 29 -9.15 -1.39 -1.94
C ILE A 29 -8.99 -0.92 -0.51
N GLN A 30 -9.30 -1.79 0.43
CA GLN A 30 -9.02 -1.54 1.84
C GLN A 30 -7.60 -2.01 2.11
N LEU A 31 -6.79 -1.14 2.69
CA LEU A 31 -5.42 -1.44 3.08
C LEU A 31 -5.31 -1.22 4.58
N LEU A 32 -4.99 -2.27 5.32
CA LEU A 32 -4.91 -2.22 6.78
C LEU A 32 -3.50 -2.53 7.23
N PHE A 33 -2.93 -1.64 8.04
CA PHE A 33 -1.69 -1.91 8.77
C PHE A 33 -1.59 -0.97 9.97
N LYS A 34 -0.89 -1.37 11.00
CA LYS A 34 -0.63 -0.57 12.20
C LYS A 34 -1.90 -0.01 12.83
N GLN A 35 -2.98 -0.73 12.82
CA GLN A 35 -4.27 -0.26 13.38
C GLN A 35 -4.88 0.88 12.59
N MET A 36 -4.46 1.07 11.36
CA MET A 36 -5.01 2.08 10.46
C MET A 36 -5.61 1.42 9.23
N GLY A 37 -6.62 2.05 8.67
CA GLY A 37 -7.23 1.59 7.45
C GLY A 37 -7.27 2.69 6.41
N PHE A 38 -6.90 2.34 5.18
CA PHE A 38 -6.97 3.23 4.04
C PHE A 38 -7.91 2.65 3.00
N TYR A 39 -8.69 3.50 2.36
CA TYR A 39 -9.45 3.14 1.17
C TYR A 39 -8.79 3.79 -0.03
N PHE A 40 -8.25 2.98 -0.93
CA PHE A 40 -7.59 3.49 -2.12
C PHE A 40 -8.25 2.95 -3.36
N SER A 41 -8.44 3.80 -4.35
CA SER A 41 -8.62 3.35 -5.72
C SER A 41 -7.30 2.73 -6.20
N ILE A 42 -7.33 2.02 -7.32
CA ILE A 42 -6.09 1.48 -7.90
C ILE A 42 -5.13 2.62 -8.23
N GLN A 43 -5.65 3.74 -8.71
CA GLN A 43 -4.83 4.90 -9.00
C GLN A 43 -4.14 5.43 -7.73
N GLU A 44 -4.89 5.56 -6.65
CA GLU A 44 -4.32 6.01 -5.38
C GLU A 44 -3.29 5.03 -4.83
N LEU A 45 -3.52 3.73 -5.01
CA LEU A 45 -2.55 2.72 -4.59
C LEU A 45 -1.24 2.86 -5.38
N ASN A 46 -1.34 3.14 -6.68
CA ASN A 46 -0.15 3.42 -7.51
C ASN A 46 0.55 4.71 -7.07
N GLU A 47 -0.22 5.74 -6.73
CA GLU A 47 0.36 6.97 -6.18
C GLU A 47 1.10 6.70 -4.88
N PHE A 48 0.53 5.89 -4.02
CA PHE A 48 1.18 5.52 -2.76
C PHE A 48 2.47 4.76 -3.01
N HIS A 49 2.47 3.87 -3.99
CA HIS A 49 3.69 3.17 -4.39
C HIS A 49 4.79 4.14 -4.83
N ASP A 50 4.42 5.14 -5.62
CA ASP A 50 5.38 6.16 -6.06
C ASP A 50 5.94 6.94 -4.86
N LEU A 51 5.08 7.29 -3.92
CA LEU A 51 5.50 8.00 -2.72
C LEU A 51 6.44 7.14 -1.86
N ILE A 52 6.18 5.85 -1.79
CA ILE A 52 7.05 4.90 -1.09
C ILE A 52 8.43 4.84 -1.79
N GLU A 53 8.44 4.74 -3.11
CA GLU A 53 9.69 4.69 -3.88
C GLU A 53 10.48 5.98 -3.70
N ASN A 54 9.82 7.12 -3.69
CA ASN A 54 10.48 8.40 -3.44
C ASN A 54 11.06 8.44 -2.03
N CYS A 55 10.33 7.93 -1.05
CA CYS A 55 10.81 7.87 0.33
C CYS A 55 12.06 7.01 0.44
N VAL A 56 12.06 5.83 -0.19
CA VAL A 56 13.21 4.94 -0.22
C VAL A 56 14.42 5.64 -0.87
N THR A 57 14.20 6.25 -2.00
CA THR A 57 15.25 6.94 -2.74
C THR A 57 15.83 8.08 -1.92
N ASP A 58 14.97 8.90 -1.34
CA ASP A 58 15.42 10.05 -0.55
C ASP A 58 16.27 9.64 0.63
N HIS A 59 15.90 8.54 1.31
CA HIS A 59 16.63 8.13 2.50
C HIS A 59 17.83 7.27 2.20
N ASN A 60 17.85 6.56 1.08
CA ASN A 60 19.00 5.78 0.66
C ASN A 60 20.05 6.62 -0.09
N GLY A 61 19.59 7.65 -0.79
CA GLY A 61 20.45 8.49 -1.58
C GLY A 61 21.12 9.63 -0.83
N TYR A 62 20.66 9.91 0.40
CA TYR A 62 21.23 11.00 1.20
C TYR A 62 22.25 10.51 2.19
N ASP A 63 23.19 11.37 2.46
CA ASP A 63 23.99 11.24 3.66
C ASP A 63 23.04 11.28 4.85
N THR A 64 22.97 10.19 5.54
CA THR A 64 22.01 9.99 6.58
C THR A 64 22.39 10.64 7.91
N SER A 65 23.47 11.38 7.94
CA SER A 65 23.84 12.16 9.13
C SER A 65 22.92 13.34 9.34
N GLY A 66 22.01 13.61 8.41
CA GLY A 66 21.15 14.75 8.49
C GLY A 66 20.02 14.61 9.51
N VAL A 67 19.31 15.71 9.68
CA VAL A 67 18.25 15.89 10.66
C VAL A 67 17.12 14.86 10.53
N LYS A 68 16.96 14.29 9.37
CA LYS A 68 15.84 13.40 9.06
C LYS A 68 15.88 12.09 9.81
N ARG A 69 17.00 11.77 10.46
CA ARG A 69 17.15 10.53 11.19
C ARG A 69 17.24 10.68 12.68
N VAL A 70 16.81 11.82 13.19
CA VAL A 70 16.94 12.11 14.62
C VAL A 70 16.35 11.01 15.47
N PHE A 71 15.27 10.39 15.04
CA PHE A 71 14.58 9.34 15.80
C PHE A 71 14.53 8.01 15.09
N ASN A 72 15.39 7.79 14.08
CA ASN A 72 15.35 6.59 13.26
C ASN A 72 13.98 6.37 12.62
N LYS A 73 13.30 7.45 12.32
CA LYS A 73 11.99 7.42 11.72
C LYS A 73 11.95 8.31 10.49
N PHE A 74 11.10 7.94 9.56
CA PHE A 74 10.88 8.68 8.33
C PHE A 74 9.45 9.16 8.29
N LEU A 75 9.21 10.23 7.54
CA LEU A 75 7.85 10.65 7.21
C LEU A 75 7.53 10.17 5.81
N LEU A 76 6.57 9.27 5.72
CA LEU A 76 6.09 8.75 4.45
C LEU A 76 4.82 9.48 4.07
N LYS A 77 4.84 10.12 2.92
CA LYS A 77 3.66 10.82 2.41
C LYS A 77 2.65 9.82 1.87
N THR A 78 1.38 10.17 1.99
CA THR A 78 0.28 9.34 1.49
C THR A 78 -0.48 10.10 0.42
N PRO A 79 -1.34 9.42 -0.36
CA PRO A 79 -2.22 10.11 -1.30
C PRO A 79 -3.19 11.09 -0.65
N TYR A 80 -3.40 10.99 0.65
CA TYR A 80 -4.19 11.99 1.39
C TYR A 80 -3.28 13.14 1.77
N VAL A 81 -3.52 14.29 1.19
CA VAL A 81 -2.61 15.45 1.26
C VAL A 81 -2.23 15.83 2.70
N ALA A 82 -3.17 15.67 3.63
CA ALA A 82 -2.97 16.10 5.01
C ALA A 82 -2.43 15.01 5.93
N LEU A 83 -2.03 13.85 5.38
CA LEU A 83 -1.61 12.72 6.19
C LEU A 83 -0.24 12.22 5.78
N ASP A 84 0.70 12.30 6.72
CA ASP A 84 2.00 11.65 6.59
C ASP A 84 2.11 10.57 7.66
N LEU A 85 2.85 9.52 7.36
CA LEU A 85 3.06 8.42 8.30
C LEU A 85 4.48 8.48 8.86
N GLU A 86 4.58 8.43 10.17
CA GLU A 86 5.87 8.29 10.82
C GLU A 86 6.20 6.80 10.91
N ILE A 87 7.27 6.39 10.23
CA ILE A 87 7.62 4.97 10.11
C ILE A 87 9.11 4.76 10.30
N SER A 88 9.47 3.56 10.73
CA SER A 88 10.86 3.12 10.79
C SER A 88 11.29 2.57 9.43
N PRO A 89 12.61 2.39 9.20
CA PRO A 89 13.08 1.74 7.96
C PRO A 89 12.51 0.35 7.76
N VAL A 90 12.36 -0.42 8.82
CA VAL A 90 11.80 -1.77 8.74
C VAL A 90 10.33 -1.70 8.32
N GLU A 91 9.60 -0.77 8.91
CA GLU A 91 8.19 -0.58 8.55
C GLU A 91 8.04 -0.12 7.10
N LEU A 92 8.94 0.74 6.63
CA LEU A 92 8.91 1.17 5.24
C LEU A 92 9.02 -0.02 4.28
N ASN A 93 9.94 -0.94 4.57
CA ASN A 93 10.10 -2.14 3.76
C ASN A 93 8.85 -3.01 3.80
N SER A 94 8.21 -3.12 4.94
CA SER A 94 6.99 -3.91 5.10
C SER A 94 5.81 -3.30 4.34
N ILE A 95 5.68 -1.98 4.39
CA ILE A 95 4.65 -1.25 3.64
C ILE A 95 4.90 -1.40 2.14
N LYS A 96 6.15 -1.26 1.73
CA LYS A 96 6.53 -1.41 0.33
C LYS A 96 6.13 -2.80 -0.18
N ASP A 97 6.45 -3.84 0.57
CA ASP A 97 6.08 -5.21 0.20
C ASP A 97 4.55 -5.35 0.11
N LEU A 98 3.84 -4.81 1.07
CA LEU A 98 2.37 -4.90 1.10
C LEU A 98 1.75 -4.24 -0.13
N VAL A 99 2.22 -3.05 -0.48
CA VAL A 99 1.70 -2.30 -1.62
C VAL A 99 2.11 -2.97 -2.94
N GLU A 100 3.37 -3.36 -3.06
CA GLU A 100 3.85 -4.02 -4.29
C GLU A 100 3.19 -5.36 -4.49
N GLY A 101 3.04 -6.15 -3.44
CA GLY A 101 2.35 -7.42 -3.50
C GLY A 101 0.90 -7.27 -3.90
N SER A 102 0.25 -6.24 -3.38
CA SER A 102 -1.14 -5.93 -3.72
C SER A 102 -1.27 -5.57 -5.20
N LEU A 103 -0.41 -4.69 -5.69
CA LEU A 103 -0.43 -4.28 -7.09
C LEU A 103 -0.12 -5.45 -8.01
N PHE A 104 0.82 -6.29 -7.64
CA PHE A 104 1.15 -7.48 -8.41
C PHE A 104 -0.08 -8.40 -8.55
N ARG A 105 -0.76 -8.65 -7.44
CA ARG A 105 -1.95 -9.52 -7.45
C ARG A 105 -3.09 -8.93 -8.26
N LEU A 106 -3.29 -7.62 -8.16
CA LEU A 106 -4.33 -6.93 -8.93
C LEU A 106 -4.03 -7.01 -10.42
N ASN A 107 -2.79 -6.79 -10.81
CA ASN A 107 -2.38 -6.87 -12.22
C ASN A 107 -2.48 -8.30 -12.75
N LEU A 108 -2.12 -9.27 -11.92
CA LEU A 108 -2.21 -10.68 -12.31
C LEU A 108 -3.67 -11.08 -12.53
N ASN A 109 -4.56 -10.67 -11.65
CA ASN A 109 -5.98 -10.96 -11.78
C ASN A 109 -6.55 -10.35 -13.06
N GLU A 110 -6.18 -9.12 -13.36
CA GLU A 110 -6.62 -8.47 -14.58
C GLU A 110 -6.11 -9.21 -15.82
N TYR A 111 -4.85 -9.62 -15.80
CA TYR A 111 -4.27 -10.37 -16.91
C TYR A 111 -5.00 -11.70 -17.14
N ILE A 112 -5.27 -12.44 -16.07
CA ILE A 112 -5.89 -13.77 -16.16
C ILE A 112 -7.38 -13.67 -16.48
N TYR A 113 -8.10 -12.76 -15.83
CA TYR A 113 -9.56 -12.76 -15.87
C TYR A 113 -10.16 -11.59 -16.63
N GLY A 114 -9.36 -10.60 -16.96
CA GLY A 114 -9.84 -9.39 -17.61
C GLY A 114 -9.31 -9.24 -19.03
N SER A 115 -8.22 -8.48 -19.16
CA SER A 115 -7.71 -8.11 -20.48
C SER A 115 -7.30 -9.28 -21.34
N GLY A 116 -6.80 -10.34 -20.72
CA GLY A 116 -6.41 -11.53 -21.47
C GLY A 116 -7.57 -12.31 -22.04
N MET A 117 -8.77 -12.01 -21.62
CA MET A 117 -9.97 -12.69 -22.03
C MET A 117 -10.66 -12.04 -23.22
N ASN A 118 -10.21 -10.91 -23.63
CA ASN A 118 -10.85 -10.18 -24.72
C ASN A 118 -10.27 -10.54 -26.11
#